data_04bf38f75e13a644741203e2142976a7
#
_entry.id   04bf38f75e13a644741203e2142976a7
#
_cell.length_a   1.000
_cell.length_b   1.000
_cell.length_c   1.000
_cell.angle_alpha   90.00
_cell.angle_beta   90.00
_cell.angle_gamma   90.00
#
_symmetry.space_group_name_H-M   'P 1'
#
loop_
_entity.id
_entity.type
_entity.pdbx_description
1 polymer ?
#
loop_
_entity_poly.entity_id
_entity_poly.type
_entity_poly.pdbx_seq_one_letter_code
_entity_poly.pdbx_strand_id
1 'polypeptide(L)'
;GKAAAISGMFDNDFTLPEAFLKFKYRSISLTIGKEKVRWGPGYKGTLALSGTALAPFYYYHLKINLMSRVHLSCFLAGYDDDRLYRTEFTGFDTIKAKSKTTSIISLPPRYGVGQRIDIRFNDHIQFGIHELCDFYGSNDLTRYANPLQVYYLGYNSGTNEANMMAGCDINFLFKPLRFYGEFLDDDITVFDNKGNPNKYAYQIGVTYYRNRIIREIGVEYTHVSKYTYGHYSILNRHVYWGEPIAWPWGNDQDVFTAHLLLEPRKNLSLMFEADYWIKGNGTLKDEWYVDGLPDLDNDSYWPRNSLKTFAFISGVEYQPLKWLTTVFSWKASLQNKKMHNDLFGYFIFEISALKLQN
;
A
#
# COMPACT_ATOMS: atom_id res chain seq x y z
N GLY A 1 -15.16 13.74 14.21
CA GLY A 1 -13.94 14.40 13.76
C GLY A 1 -12.74 13.71 14.41
N LYS A 2 -11.90 13.06 13.62
CA LYS A 2 -10.61 12.57 14.10
C LYS A 2 -9.62 13.73 14.04
N ALA A 3 -8.90 13.98 15.11
CA ALA A 3 -7.84 14.98 15.18
C ALA A 3 -6.69 14.58 14.25
N ALA A 4 -6.16 15.54 13.51
CA ALA A 4 -4.95 15.36 12.75
C ALA A 4 -3.75 15.18 13.68
N ALA A 5 -2.98 14.10 13.51
CA ALA A 5 -1.71 13.95 14.18
C ALA A 5 -0.65 14.74 13.40
N ILE A 6 -0.04 15.72 14.05
CA ILE A 6 1.09 16.47 13.50
C ILE A 6 2.34 15.70 13.88
N SER A 7 2.93 14.94 12.95
CA SER A 7 4.26 14.37 13.14
C SER A 7 5.28 15.27 12.41
N GLY A 8 6.07 16.05 13.15
CA GLY A 8 7.15 16.86 12.60
C GLY A 8 8.49 16.17 12.82
N MET A 9 9.18 15.76 11.77
CA MET A 9 10.64 15.79 11.78
C MET A 9 11.06 17.21 11.42
N PHE A 10 11.98 17.78 12.19
CA PHE A 10 12.52 19.13 11.99
C PHE A 10 13.49 19.15 10.80
N ASP A 11 12.93 19.02 9.60
CA ASP A 11 13.46 19.59 8.38
C ASP A 11 12.42 20.59 7.89
N ASN A 12 12.84 21.71 7.33
CA ASN A 12 12.10 22.94 7.09
C ASN A 12 10.77 22.84 6.30
N ASP A 13 10.19 21.65 6.12
CA ASP A 13 8.93 21.41 5.44
C ASP A 13 7.92 20.79 6.39
N PHE A 14 6.94 21.55 6.84
CA PHE A 14 5.76 21.06 7.52
C PHE A 14 4.87 20.31 6.52
N THR A 15 4.88 18.98 6.55
CA THR A 15 3.89 18.18 5.83
C THR A 15 2.76 17.78 6.78
N LEU A 16 1.52 18.16 6.45
CA LEU A 16 0.34 17.63 7.15
C LEU A 16 0.16 16.16 6.73
N PRO A 17 0.28 15.20 7.65
CA PRO A 17 0.19 13.78 7.31
C PRO A 17 -1.21 13.39 6.83
N GLU A 18 -2.25 13.98 7.40
CA GLU A 18 -3.64 13.76 7.00
C GLU A 18 -4.43 15.06 7.14
N ALA A 19 -5.16 15.44 6.06
CA ALA A 19 -6.06 16.57 6.06
C ALA A 19 -7.17 16.33 5.05
N PHE A 20 -8.38 16.07 5.52
CA PHE A 20 -9.50 15.74 4.64
C PHE A 20 -10.84 16.30 5.15
N LEU A 21 -11.74 16.49 4.20
CA LEU A 21 -13.16 16.77 4.44
C LEU A 21 -13.97 15.53 4.06
N LYS A 22 -14.90 15.15 4.90
CA LYS A 22 -15.78 14.01 4.67
C LYS A 22 -17.24 14.43 4.73
N PHE A 23 -17.92 14.23 3.62
CA PHE A 23 -19.36 14.46 3.47
C PHE A 23 -20.07 13.11 3.45
N LYS A 24 -21.14 13.00 4.22
CA LYS A 24 -21.97 11.80 4.23
C LYS A 24 -23.44 12.18 4.09
N TYR A 25 -24.08 11.59 3.10
CA TYR A 25 -25.52 11.71 2.89
C TYR A 25 -26.11 10.35 2.54
N ARG A 26 -27.02 9.85 3.39
CA ARG A 26 -27.63 8.52 3.25
C ARG A 26 -26.59 7.41 3.05
N SER A 27 -26.63 6.74 1.90
CA SER A 27 -25.71 5.66 1.52
C SER A 27 -24.42 6.12 0.87
N ILE A 28 -24.23 7.43 0.63
CA ILE A 28 -23.10 8.01 -0.09
C ILE A 28 -22.17 8.72 0.90
N SER A 29 -20.88 8.52 0.75
CA SER A 29 -19.83 9.24 1.47
C SER A 29 -18.76 9.69 0.49
N LEU A 30 -18.43 10.99 0.50
CA LEU A 30 -17.35 11.58 -0.29
C LEU A 30 -16.28 12.10 0.67
N THR A 31 -15.05 11.68 0.48
CA THR A 31 -13.87 12.24 1.16
C THR A 31 -13.03 12.98 0.16
N ILE A 32 -12.57 14.18 0.51
CA ILE A 32 -11.70 15.04 -0.32
C ILE A 32 -10.52 15.47 0.53
N GLY A 33 -9.31 15.25 0.07
CA GLY A 33 -8.09 15.67 0.75
C GLY A 33 -7.02 14.59 0.82
N LYS A 34 -6.27 14.56 1.91
CA LYS A 34 -5.22 13.58 2.20
C LYS A 34 -5.68 12.65 3.31
N GLU A 35 -5.89 11.38 3.02
CA GLU A 35 -6.19 10.31 4.01
C GLU A 35 -5.46 9.03 3.58
N LYS A 36 -5.05 8.22 4.53
CA LYS A 36 -4.51 6.89 4.26
C LYS A 36 -5.62 5.95 3.82
N VAL A 37 -5.48 5.36 2.64
CA VAL A 37 -6.42 4.36 2.11
C VAL A 37 -5.82 2.98 2.25
N ARG A 38 -6.61 2.04 2.75
CA ARG A 38 -6.21 0.64 2.87
C ARG A 38 -7.29 -0.25 2.27
N TRP A 39 -6.87 -1.12 1.35
CA TRP A 39 -7.70 -2.15 0.73
C TRP A 39 -7.05 -3.52 0.93
N GLY A 40 -7.75 -4.41 1.61
CA GLY A 40 -7.28 -5.75 1.92
C GLY A 40 -7.24 -6.07 3.42
N PRO A 41 -7.22 -7.34 3.77
CA PRO A 41 -7.33 -7.83 5.15
C PRO A 41 -5.99 -8.04 5.86
N GLY A 42 -4.85 -7.93 5.17
CA GLY A 42 -3.53 -8.29 5.69
C GLY A 42 -3.15 -7.59 7.00
N TYR A 43 -2.31 -8.19 7.80
CA TYR A 43 -1.83 -7.62 9.06
C TYR A 43 -0.70 -6.62 8.82
N LYS A 44 0.39 -7.06 8.22
CA LYS A 44 1.61 -6.26 8.01
C LYS A 44 1.40 -5.14 7.00
N GLY A 45 0.70 -5.42 5.93
CA GLY A 45 0.35 -4.52 4.84
C GLY A 45 -0.74 -5.14 3.99
N THR A 46 -1.08 -4.51 2.89
CA THR A 46 -2.01 -5.04 1.88
C THR A 46 -1.42 -4.89 0.49
N LEU A 47 -1.88 -5.69 -0.45
CA LEU A 47 -1.25 -5.80 -1.77
C LEU A 47 -1.70 -4.71 -2.74
N ALA A 48 -2.88 -4.14 -2.53
CA ALA A 48 -3.42 -3.10 -3.40
C ALA A 48 -3.10 -1.68 -2.90
N LEU A 49 -3.58 -1.33 -1.71
CA LEU A 49 -3.38 -0.03 -1.05
C LEU A 49 -3.17 -0.27 0.43
N SER A 50 -1.94 -0.17 0.91
CA SER A 50 -1.61 -0.55 2.29
C SER A 50 -1.92 0.52 3.34
N GLY A 51 -2.07 1.77 2.91
CA GLY A 51 -2.20 2.90 3.82
C GLY A 51 -0.94 3.20 4.62
N THR A 52 0.20 2.61 4.23
CA THR A 52 1.50 2.74 4.90
C THR A 52 2.50 3.56 4.10
N ALA A 53 2.12 4.05 2.91
CA ALA A 53 2.94 5.01 2.16
C ALA A 53 3.38 6.15 3.10
N LEU A 54 4.63 6.61 2.94
CA LEU A 54 5.25 7.64 3.79
C LEU A 54 4.41 8.91 3.90
N ALA A 55 3.68 9.27 2.83
CA ALA A 55 2.73 10.38 2.85
C ALA A 55 1.42 9.94 2.18
N PRO A 56 0.26 10.26 2.75
CA PRO A 56 -1.01 10.08 2.06
C PRO A 56 -1.07 11.02 0.86
N PHE A 57 -1.59 10.54 -0.25
CA PHE A 57 -1.78 11.33 -1.47
C PHE A 57 -3.09 12.11 -1.46
N TYR A 58 -3.16 13.16 -2.26
CA TYR A 58 -4.41 13.91 -2.46
C TYR A 58 -5.38 13.11 -3.31
N TYR A 59 -6.64 12.97 -2.86
CA TYR A 59 -7.61 12.17 -3.57
C TYR A 59 -9.06 12.60 -3.33
N TYR A 60 -9.91 12.15 -4.25
CA TYR A 60 -11.35 12.12 -4.11
C TYR A 60 -11.77 10.66 -3.91
N HIS A 61 -12.45 10.37 -2.83
CA HIS A 61 -12.86 9.02 -2.50
C HIS A 61 -14.37 8.95 -2.28
N LEU A 62 -15.04 8.25 -3.18
CA LEU A 62 -16.47 8.00 -3.15
C LEU A 62 -16.74 6.61 -2.60
N LYS A 63 -17.58 6.52 -1.58
CA LYS A 63 -18.11 5.25 -1.05
C LYS A 63 -19.62 5.25 -1.17
N ILE A 64 -20.18 4.16 -1.70
CA ILE A 64 -21.61 3.98 -1.89
C ILE A 64 -22.02 2.64 -1.26
N ASN A 65 -22.95 2.66 -0.33
CA ASN A 65 -23.61 1.46 0.16
C ASN A 65 -24.73 1.11 -0.82
N LEU A 66 -24.48 0.23 -1.77
CA LEU A 66 -25.45 -0.19 -2.78
C LEU A 66 -26.58 -0.99 -2.14
N MET A 67 -26.23 -1.88 -1.20
CA MET A 67 -27.13 -2.71 -0.39
C MET A 67 -26.57 -2.81 1.02
N SER A 68 -27.31 -3.39 1.94
CA SER A 68 -26.85 -3.59 3.32
C SER A 68 -25.54 -4.39 3.44
N ARG A 69 -25.24 -5.18 2.41
CA ARG A 69 -24.08 -6.10 2.37
C ARG A 69 -23.17 -5.90 1.16
N VAL A 70 -23.42 -4.88 0.34
CA VAL A 70 -22.62 -4.59 -0.86
C VAL A 70 -22.22 -3.13 -0.85
N HIS A 71 -20.91 -2.88 -0.87
CA HIS A 71 -20.32 -1.55 -0.83
C HIS A 71 -19.43 -1.33 -2.04
N LEU A 72 -19.59 -0.21 -2.72
CA LEU A 72 -18.72 0.28 -3.78
C LEU A 72 -17.81 1.38 -3.22
N SER A 73 -16.55 1.32 -3.55
CA SER A 73 -15.53 2.30 -3.19
C SER A 73 -14.73 2.65 -4.43
N CYS A 74 -14.65 3.94 -4.77
CA CYS A 74 -13.90 4.43 -5.92
C CYS A 74 -13.06 5.63 -5.52
N PHE A 75 -11.84 5.75 -6.06
CA PHE A 75 -11.03 6.93 -5.83
C PHE A 75 -10.36 7.43 -7.12
N LEU A 76 -10.03 8.71 -7.11
CA LEU A 76 -9.15 9.38 -8.05
C LEU A 76 -8.10 10.12 -7.23
N ALA A 77 -6.84 9.82 -7.44
CA ALA A 77 -5.69 10.40 -6.75
C ALA A 77 -4.77 11.14 -7.72
N GLY A 78 -4.22 12.27 -7.29
CA GLY A 78 -3.09 12.91 -7.93
C GLY A 78 -1.80 12.47 -7.23
N TYR A 79 -0.83 12.02 -8.00
CA TYR A 79 0.49 11.64 -7.52
C TYR A 79 1.46 12.80 -7.78
N ASP A 80 1.79 13.54 -6.74
CA ASP A 80 2.79 14.61 -6.83
C ASP A 80 4.17 14.02 -6.73
N ASP A 81 4.96 14.09 -7.82
CA ASP A 81 6.26 13.47 -7.80
C ASP A 81 7.36 14.17 -8.58
N ASP A 82 7.34 15.48 -8.51
CA ASP A 82 8.27 16.32 -9.27
C ASP A 82 9.74 16.18 -8.82
N ARG A 83 10.02 15.76 -7.58
CA ARG A 83 11.39 15.78 -7.03
C ARG A 83 12.20 14.51 -7.35
N LEU A 84 11.61 13.33 -7.32
CA LEU A 84 12.32 12.07 -7.52
C LEU A 84 12.53 11.72 -8.98
N TYR A 85 11.60 12.10 -9.85
CA TYR A 85 11.73 11.88 -11.28
C TYR A 85 12.75 12.82 -11.95
N ARG A 86 12.99 14.00 -11.40
CA ARG A 86 14.02 14.92 -11.93
C ARG A 86 15.41 14.30 -11.96
N THR A 87 15.76 13.48 -10.98
CA THR A 87 17.06 12.80 -10.93
C THR A 87 17.14 11.57 -11.84
N GLU A 88 16.02 10.90 -12.09
CA GLU A 88 15.97 9.72 -12.98
C GLU A 88 15.85 10.10 -14.46
N PHE A 89 15.13 11.18 -14.79
CA PHE A 89 14.99 11.69 -16.17
C PHE A 89 16.24 12.38 -16.72
N THR A 90 17.12 12.88 -15.91
CA THR A 90 18.40 13.48 -16.40
C THR A 90 19.29 12.47 -17.13
N GLY A 91 19.08 11.16 -16.93
CA GLY A 91 19.74 10.09 -17.69
C GLY A 91 19.11 9.84 -19.07
N PHE A 92 17.79 10.00 -19.20
CA PHE A 92 17.06 9.69 -20.45
C PHE A 92 17.06 10.84 -21.46
N ASP A 93 17.06 12.09 -20.97
CA ASP A 93 17.05 13.30 -21.80
C ASP A 93 18.41 13.68 -22.37
N THR A 94 19.51 13.20 -21.82
CA THR A 94 20.84 13.43 -22.36
C THR A 94 21.05 12.81 -23.76
N ILE A 95 20.23 11.86 -24.16
CA ILE A 95 20.31 11.26 -25.52
C ILE A 95 19.61 12.14 -26.57
N LYS A 96 18.61 12.93 -26.20
CA LYS A 96 17.87 13.82 -27.14
C LYS A 96 18.25 15.30 -27.06
N ALA A 97 18.81 15.78 -25.95
CA ALA A 97 19.16 17.19 -25.77
C ALA A 97 20.60 17.52 -26.14
N LYS A 98 20.95 17.37 -27.42
CA LYS A 98 22.12 18.08 -28.02
C LYS A 98 21.84 19.55 -28.25
N SER A 99 20.84 20.16 -27.67
CA SER A 99 20.52 21.57 -27.74
C SER A 99 20.74 22.23 -26.36
N LYS A 100 21.63 23.24 -26.35
CA LYS A 100 22.05 24.04 -25.19
C LYS A 100 20.93 24.96 -24.63
N THR A 101 19.75 24.49 -24.45
CA THR A 101 18.69 25.26 -23.78
C THR A 101 18.23 24.46 -22.59
N THR A 102 18.45 24.97 -21.40
CA THR A 102 17.95 24.45 -20.14
C THR A 102 16.43 24.63 -20.12
N SER A 103 15.71 23.83 -20.90
CA SER A 103 14.28 23.74 -20.78
C SER A 103 13.98 22.89 -19.54
N ILE A 104 13.36 23.49 -18.56
CA ILE A 104 12.74 22.76 -17.44
C ILE A 104 11.66 21.90 -18.07
N ILE A 105 11.95 20.61 -18.27
CA ILE A 105 10.96 19.65 -18.76
C ILE A 105 10.00 19.44 -17.58
N SER A 106 8.83 20.02 -17.69
CA SER A 106 7.74 19.70 -16.78
C SER A 106 7.25 18.29 -17.10
N LEU A 107 7.38 17.37 -16.16
CA LEU A 107 6.82 16.05 -16.29
C LEU A 107 5.29 16.13 -16.31
N PRO A 108 4.62 15.28 -17.11
CA PRO A 108 3.18 15.24 -17.10
C PRO A 108 2.67 14.79 -15.71
N PRO A 109 1.51 15.31 -15.28
CA PRO A 109 0.92 14.92 -14.01
C PRO A 109 0.58 13.43 -14.03
N ARG A 110 0.78 12.77 -12.89
CA ARG A 110 0.47 11.36 -12.68
C ARG A 110 -0.80 11.22 -11.86
N TYR A 111 -1.54 10.17 -12.15
CA TYR A 111 -2.81 9.89 -11.51
C TYR A 111 -2.91 8.40 -11.16
N GLY A 112 -3.61 8.13 -10.08
CA GLY A 112 -4.07 6.79 -9.74
C GLY A 112 -5.58 6.78 -9.58
N VAL A 113 -6.22 5.76 -10.12
CA VAL A 113 -7.64 5.50 -9.91
C VAL A 113 -7.83 4.09 -9.40
N GLY A 114 -8.91 3.87 -8.66
CA GLY A 114 -9.25 2.55 -8.20
C GLY A 114 -10.73 2.40 -7.93
N GLN A 115 -11.19 1.19 -8.10
CA GLN A 115 -12.55 0.79 -7.73
C GLN A 115 -12.52 -0.55 -7.01
N ARG A 116 -13.42 -0.69 -6.03
CA ARG A 116 -13.52 -1.86 -5.20
C ARG A 116 -14.97 -2.14 -4.84
N ILE A 117 -15.36 -3.40 -4.94
CA ILE A 117 -16.64 -3.89 -4.46
C ILE A 117 -16.37 -4.83 -3.29
N ASP A 118 -16.95 -4.49 -2.15
CA ASP A 118 -16.95 -5.34 -0.95
C ASP A 118 -18.31 -6.01 -0.82
N ILE A 119 -18.31 -7.34 -0.67
CA ILE A 119 -19.50 -8.17 -0.50
C ILE A 119 -19.40 -8.89 0.84
N ARG A 120 -20.35 -8.66 1.72
CA ARG A 120 -20.51 -9.43 2.95
C ARG A 120 -21.59 -10.50 2.73
N PHE A 121 -21.17 -11.74 2.47
CA PHE A 121 -22.11 -12.84 2.27
C PHE A 121 -22.92 -13.13 3.54
N ASN A 122 -22.25 -13.11 4.68
CA ASN A 122 -22.84 -13.25 6.02
C ASN A 122 -21.91 -12.60 7.05
N ASP A 123 -22.15 -12.80 8.35
CA ASP A 123 -21.33 -12.24 9.42
C ASP A 123 -19.93 -12.89 9.53
N HIS A 124 -19.69 -13.97 8.80
CA HIS A 124 -18.46 -14.74 8.83
C HIS A 124 -17.62 -14.59 7.57
N ILE A 125 -18.21 -14.23 6.42
CA ILE A 125 -17.53 -14.25 5.13
C ILE A 125 -17.67 -12.89 4.45
N GLN A 126 -16.53 -12.30 4.16
CA GLN A 126 -16.39 -11.07 3.37
C GLN A 126 -15.48 -11.33 2.18
N PHE A 127 -15.83 -10.76 1.04
CA PHE A 127 -15.07 -10.84 -0.19
C PHE A 127 -14.93 -9.44 -0.77
N GLY A 128 -13.73 -9.10 -1.23
CA GLY A 128 -13.43 -7.88 -1.96
C GLY A 128 -12.87 -8.19 -3.33
N ILE A 129 -13.27 -7.41 -4.32
CA ILE A 129 -12.66 -7.39 -5.65
C ILE A 129 -12.35 -5.96 -6.02
N HIS A 130 -11.19 -5.72 -6.64
CA HIS A 130 -10.75 -4.39 -6.98
C HIS A 130 -9.94 -4.34 -8.26
N GLU A 131 -9.97 -3.17 -8.89
CA GLU A 131 -9.06 -2.77 -9.97
C GLU A 131 -8.38 -1.46 -9.61
N LEU A 132 -7.14 -1.31 -10.03
CA LEU A 132 -6.32 -0.11 -9.92
C LEU A 132 -5.75 0.23 -11.30
N CYS A 133 -5.54 1.52 -11.56
CA CYS A 133 -4.90 1.98 -12.78
C CYS A 133 -4.04 3.20 -12.48
N ASP A 134 -2.75 3.12 -12.79
CA ASP A 134 -1.81 4.22 -12.72
C ASP A 134 -1.50 4.71 -14.13
N PHE A 135 -1.63 6.01 -14.36
CA PHE A 135 -1.43 6.62 -15.66
C PHE A 135 -0.91 8.06 -15.54
N TYR A 136 -0.46 8.62 -16.65
CA TYR A 136 0.03 9.99 -16.72
C TYR A 136 -0.65 10.78 -17.85
N GLY A 137 -0.64 12.09 -17.71
CA GLY A 137 -1.23 13.01 -18.69
C GLY A 137 -2.73 13.23 -18.51
N SER A 138 -3.19 14.41 -18.89
CA SER A 138 -4.59 14.83 -18.71
C SER A 138 -5.57 14.17 -19.68
N ASN A 139 -5.09 13.67 -20.82
CA ASN A 139 -5.96 13.08 -21.86
C ASN A 139 -6.59 11.76 -21.38
N ASP A 140 -5.89 11.00 -20.55
CA ASP A 140 -6.37 9.73 -20.03
C ASP A 140 -7.24 9.89 -18.77
N LEU A 141 -7.22 11.08 -18.16
CA LEU A 141 -8.05 11.36 -17.00
C LEU A 141 -9.54 11.15 -17.28
N THR A 142 -10.05 11.63 -18.43
CA THR A 142 -11.47 11.46 -18.81
C THR A 142 -11.83 10.00 -19.06
N ARG A 143 -10.86 9.18 -19.49
CA ARG A 143 -11.06 7.75 -19.73
C ARG A 143 -11.17 6.96 -18.44
N TYR A 144 -10.27 7.20 -17.48
CA TYR A 144 -10.17 6.42 -16.25
C TYR A 144 -10.88 7.06 -15.05
N ALA A 145 -11.31 8.31 -15.13
CA ALA A 145 -12.07 8.96 -14.05
C ALA A 145 -13.51 8.46 -13.88
N ASN A 146 -14.01 7.63 -14.80
CA ASN A 146 -15.35 7.06 -14.69
C ASN A 146 -15.35 5.88 -13.69
N PRO A 147 -15.98 6.02 -12.51
CA PRO A 147 -15.95 4.99 -11.46
C PRO A 147 -16.80 3.75 -11.76
N LEU A 148 -17.51 3.73 -12.88
CA LEU A 148 -18.34 2.59 -13.31
C LEU A 148 -17.72 1.84 -14.50
N GLN A 149 -16.59 2.30 -15.00
CA GLN A 149 -15.89 1.65 -16.10
C GLN A 149 -14.96 0.57 -15.56
N VAL A 150 -15.02 -0.63 -16.11
CA VAL A 150 -13.98 -1.64 -15.93
C VAL A 150 -12.74 -1.15 -16.65
N TYR A 151 -11.66 -0.85 -15.93
CA TYR A 151 -10.47 -0.18 -16.47
C TYR A 151 -9.79 -1.05 -17.52
N TYR A 152 -9.74 -2.36 -17.31
CA TYR A 152 -9.18 -3.31 -18.26
C TYR A 152 -9.83 -3.24 -19.66
N LEU A 153 -11.15 -3.02 -19.72
CA LEU A 153 -11.86 -2.83 -20.99
C LEU A 153 -11.50 -1.48 -21.63
N GLY A 154 -11.28 -0.44 -20.84
CA GLY A 154 -10.81 0.86 -21.32
C GLY A 154 -9.39 0.80 -21.88
N TYR A 155 -8.52 0.03 -21.25
CA TYR A 155 -7.14 -0.19 -21.71
C TYR A 155 -7.08 -0.84 -23.09
N ASN A 156 -7.85 -1.89 -23.30
CA ASN A 156 -7.87 -2.64 -24.58
C ASN A 156 -8.44 -1.84 -25.76
N SER A 157 -9.09 -0.70 -25.53
CA SER A 157 -9.66 0.17 -26.57
C SER A 157 -8.72 1.26 -27.07
N GLY A 158 -7.48 1.35 -26.59
CA GLY A 158 -6.56 2.44 -26.91
C GLY A 158 -5.09 2.07 -26.97
N THR A 159 -4.24 3.04 -27.31
CA THR A 159 -2.77 2.94 -27.39
C THR A 159 -2.10 3.21 -26.05
N ASN A 160 -2.64 2.71 -24.95
CA ASN A 160 -2.31 3.24 -23.64
C ASN A 160 -1.19 2.50 -22.93
N GLU A 161 -0.39 3.31 -22.31
CA GLU A 161 0.73 2.93 -21.47
C GLU A 161 0.37 2.93 -19.98
N ALA A 162 -0.91 2.74 -19.61
CA ALA A 162 -1.33 2.70 -18.22
C ALA A 162 -0.91 1.39 -17.53
N ASN A 163 -0.58 1.45 -16.25
CA ASN A 163 -0.36 0.25 -15.43
C ASN A 163 -1.69 -0.18 -14.80
N MET A 164 -2.13 -1.38 -15.13
CA MET A 164 -3.41 -1.94 -14.69
C MET A 164 -3.16 -3.09 -13.73
N MET A 165 -3.81 -3.03 -12.58
CA MET A 165 -3.75 -4.10 -11.59
C MET A 165 -5.17 -4.51 -11.18
N ALA A 166 -5.39 -5.80 -11.00
CA ALA A 166 -6.64 -6.33 -10.49
C ALA A 166 -6.38 -7.27 -9.31
N GLY A 167 -7.32 -7.38 -8.40
CA GLY A 167 -7.14 -8.26 -7.27
C GLY A 167 -8.41 -8.60 -6.54
N CYS A 168 -8.27 -9.54 -5.64
CA CYS A 168 -9.35 -9.93 -4.75
C CYS A 168 -8.82 -10.29 -3.37
N ASP A 169 -9.71 -10.23 -2.40
CA ASP A 169 -9.42 -10.67 -1.04
C ASP A 169 -10.63 -11.36 -0.41
N ILE A 170 -10.33 -12.21 0.54
CA ILE A 170 -11.34 -12.93 1.30
C ILE A 170 -11.01 -12.90 2.78
N ASN A 171 -12.03 -12.82 3.62
CA ASN A 171 -11.92 -12.81 5.06
C ASN A 171 -12.97 -13.72 5.67
N PHE A 172 -12.51 -14.75 6.37
CA PHE A 172 -13.33 -15.71 7.11
C PHE A 172 -13.19 -15.46 8.61
N LEU A 173 -14.28 -15.10 9.27
CA LEU A 173 -14.32 -14.84 10.70
C LEU A 173 -15.15 -15.91 11.43
N PHE A 174 -14.50 -16.93 11.93
CA PHE A 174 -15.08 -17.96 12.78
C PHE A 174 -14.52 -17.87 14.20
N LYS A 175 -15.07 -16.97 14.98
CA LYS A 175 -14.56 -16.69 16.33
C LYS A 175 -14.26 -17.99 17.10
N PRO A 176 -13.06 -18.13 17.68
CA PRO A 176 -12.04 -17.10 17.89
C PRO A 176 -11.03 -16.95 16.74
N LEU A 177 -11.21 -17.62 15.60
CA LEU A 177 -10.29 -17.64 14.48
C LEU A 177 -10.74 -16.69 13.36
N ARG A 178 -9.76 -16.06 12.72
CA ARG A 178 -9.90 -15.34 11.46
C ARG A 178 -8.88 -15.87 10.48
N PHE A 179 -9.34 -16.26 9.29
CA PHE A 179 -8.50 -16.60 8.15
C PHE A 179 -8.70 -15.54 7.08
N TYR A 180 -7.64 -15.16 6.40
CA TYR A 180 -7.74 -14.22 5.30
C TYR A 180 -6.73 -14.53 4.21
N GLY A 181 -7.04 -14.05 3.00
CA GLY A 181 -6.14 -14.08 1.86
C GLY A 181 -6.39 -12.91 0.95
N GLU A 182 -5.34 -12.51 0.23
CA GLU A 182 -5.35 -11.46 -0.77
C GLU A 182 -4.53 -11.91 -1.96
N PHE A 183 -4.98 -11.58 -3.16
CA PHE A 183 -4.29 -11.83 -4.41
C PHE A 183 -4.33 -10.58 -5.28
N LEU A 184 -3.20 -10.25 -5.88
CA LEU A 184 -3.06 -9.15 -6.83
C LEU A 184 -2.40 -9.69 -8.09
N ASP A 185 -3.03 -9.40 -9.22
CA ASP A 185 -2.54 -9.57 -10.58
C ASP A 185 -2.13 -8.19 -11.11
N ASP A 186 -0.86 -8.03 -11.44
CA ASP A 186 -0.32 -6.84 -12.08
C ASP A 186 -0.01 -7.11 -13.57
N ASP A 187 0.25 -8.34 -13.95
CA ASP A 187 0.39 -8.79 -15.36
C ASP A 187 0.67 -10.31 -15.40
N ILE A 188 -0.38 -11.13 -15.32
CA ILE A 188 -0.25 -12.58 -15.45
C ILE A 188 -0.58 -12.99 -16.89
N THR A 189 0.44 -13.44 -17.59
CA THR A 189 0.32 -13.96 -18.97
C THR A 189 0.10 -15.47 -18.96
N VAL A 190 -1.07 -15.93 -18.51
CA VAL A 190 -1.39 -17.38 -18.45
C VAL A 190 -1.52 -18.00 -19.86
N PHE A 191 -1.87 -17.20 -20.87
CA PHE A 191 -2.22 -17.69 -22.22
C PHE A 191 -1.40 -17.09 -23.34
N ASP A 192 -0.46 -16.20 -23.06
CA ASP A 192 0.29 -15.49 -24.07
C ASP A 192 1.80 -15.60 -23.85
N ASN A 193 2.47 -16.39 -24.65
CA ASN A 193 3.94 -16.55 -24.66
C ASN A 193 4.67 -15.29 -25.19
N LYS A 194 4.16 -14.09 -24.93
CA LYS A 194 4.77 -12.82 -25.37
C LYS A 194 6.09 -12.48 -24.66
N GLY A 195 6.53 -13.35 -23.77
CA GLY A 195 7.82 -13.17 -23.12
C GLY A 195 7.84 -12.11 -22.01
N ASN A 196 6.68 -11.65 -21.54
CA ASN A 196 6.62 -10.80 -20.35
C ASN A 196 6.66 -11.67 -19.09
N PRO A 197 7.42 -11.28 -18.05
CA PRO A 197 7.40 -11.99 -16.79
C PRO A 197 6.04 -11.83 -16.11
N ASN A 198 5.60 -12.89 -15.41
CA ASN A 198 4.42 -12.80 -14.57
C ASN A 198 4.66 -11.85 -13.39
N LYS A 199 3.71 -10.95 -13.15
CA LYS A 199 3.73 -9.96 -12.07
C LYS A 199 2.51 -10.16 -11.20
N TYR A 200 2.74 -10.67 -10.00
CA TYR A 200 1.66 -10.97 -9.06
C TYR A 200 2.14 -10.91 -7.62
N ALA A 201 1.20 -10.78 -6.71
CA ALA A 201 1.44 -10.91 -5.28
C ALA A 201 0.30 -11.68 -4.62
N TYR A 202 0.60 -12.38 -3.53
CA TYR A 202 -0.42 -12.98 -2.69
C TYR A 202 -0.03 -12.95 -1.22
N GLN A 203 -1.06 -12.97 -0.38
CA GLN A 203 -0.93 -12.93 1.06
C GLN A 203 -1.96 -13.86 1.69
N ILE A 204 -1.54 -14.61 2.69
CA ILE A 204 -2.41 -15.45 3.49
C ILE A 204 -2.08 -15.29 4.96
N GLY A 205 -3.09 -15.32 5.81
CA GLY A 205 -2.89 -15.21 7.24
C GLY A 205 -3.98 -15.87 8.06
N VAL A 206 -3.61 -16.16 9.28
CA VAL A 206 -4.52 -16.64 10.32
C VAL A 206 -4.27 -15.90 11.61
N THR A 207 -5.35 -15.48 12.26
CA THR A 207 -5.31 -14.77 13.53
C THR A 207 -6.27 -15.43 14.51
N TYR A 208 -5.83 -15.60 15.72
CA TYR A 208 -6.62 -16.08 16.84
C TYR A 208 -6.86 -14.93 17.82
N TYR A 209 -8.12 -14.67 18.11
CA TYR A 209 -8.57 -13.67 19.08
C TYR A 209 -9.04 -14.34 20.35
N ARG A 210 -8.37 -14.11 21.45
CA ARG A 210 -8.79 -14.62 22.75
C ARG A 210 -8.96 -13.48 23.75
N ASN A 211 -9.73 -13.73 24.79
CA ASN A 211 -10.17 -12.79 25.79
C ASN A 211 -9.05 -12.05 26.56
N ARG A 212 -9.43 -10.97 27.19
CA ARG A 212 -8.82 -10.10 28.21
C ARG A 212 -7.31 -9.81 28.14
N ILE A 213 -6.42 -10.77 28.02
CA ILE A 213 -4.96 -10.53 28.03
C ILE A 213 -4.38 -10.72 26.63
N ILE A 214 -4.67 -11.84 25.97
CA ILE A 214 -4.25 -12.07 24.59
C ILE A 214 -5.33 -11.48 23.70
N ARG A 215 -5.08 -10.30 23.17
CA ARG A 215 -6.00 -9.66 22.23
C ARG A 215 -5.93 -10.37 20.87
N GLU A 216 -4.71 -10.64 20.43
CA GLU A 216 -4.48 -11.19 19.11
C GLU A 216 -3.16 -11.97 19.07
N ILE A 217 -3.15 -13.13 18.43
CA ILE A 217 -1.96 -13.85 18.01
C ILE A 217 -2.16 -14.35 16.59
N GLY A 218 -1.19 -14.19 15.73
CA GLY A 218 -1.34 -14.59 14.34
C GLY A 218 -0.04 -14.82 13.60
N VAL A 219 -0.20 -15.40 12.42
CA VAL A 219 0.87 -15.58 11.43
C VAL A 219 0.37 -15.18 10.06
N GLU A 220 1.26 -14.63 9.27
CA GLU A 220 1.01 -14.15 7.92
C GLU A 220 2.18 -14.50 7.01
N TYR A 221 1.90 -14.88 5.78
CA TYR A 221 2.87 -15.02 4.72
C TYR A 221 2.48 -14.14 3.55
N THR A 222 3.45 -13.41 3.00
CA THR A 222 3.28 -12.54 1.84
C THR A 222 4.37 -12.85 0.81
N HIS A 223 3.96 -13.01 -0.44
CA HIS A 223 4.82 -13.12 -1.60
C HIS A 223 4.54 -11.96 -2.55
N VAL A 224 5.61 -11.34 -3.07
CA VAL A 224 5.54 -10.31 -4.11
C VAL A 224 6.59 -10.62 -5.15
N SER A 225 6.19 -10.89 -6.39
CA SER A 225 7.10 -11.25 -7.47
C SER A 225 7.99 -10.07 -7.89
N LYS A 226 9.08 -10.36 -8.63
CA LYS A 226 10.19 -9.44 -8.89
C LYS A 226 9.77 -8.13 -9.55
N TYR A 227 8.82 -8.16 -10.48
CA TYR A 227 8.44 -6.99 -11.27
C TYR A 227 7.07 -6.41 -10.90
N THR A 228 6.38 -6.96 -9.89
CA THR A 228 5.10 -6.46 -9.37
C THR A 228 5.24 -5.01 -8.94
N TYR A 229 4.24 -4.18 -9.26
CA TYR A 229 4.20 -2.73 -9.06
C TYR A 229 5.12 -1.93 -9.99
N GLY A 230 5.98 -2.60 -10.75
CA GLY A 230 6.85 -1.99 -11.75
C GLY A 230 6.11 -1.75 -13.06
N HIS A 231 6.68 -0.90 -13.91
CA HIS A 231 6.20 -0.68 -15.28
C HIS A 231 7.37 -0.20 -16.14
N TYR A 232 7.37 -0.54 -17.46
CA TYR A 232 8.40 -0.06 -18.37
C TYR A 232 8.41 1.47 -18.47
N SER A 233 7.25 2.12 -18.41
CA SER A 233 7.17 3.56 -18.21
C SER A 233 7.27 3.89 -16.73
N ILE A 234 8.31 4.62 -16.35
CA ILE A 234 8.54 5.07 -14.98
C ILE A 234 7.35 5.87 -14.41
N LEU A 235 6.60 6.55 -15.27
CA LEU A 235 5.44 7.36 -14.88
C LEU A 235 4.23 6.53 -14.45
N ASN A 236 4.18 5.24 -14.83
CA ASN A 236 3.06 4.35 -14.54
C ASN A 236 3.35 3.35 -13.41
N ARG A 237 4.49 3.43 -12.76
CA ARG A 237 4.80 2.60 -11.60
C ARG A 237 3.85 2.91 -10.45
N HIS A 238 3.45 1.88 -9.70
CA HIS A 238 2.56 2.00 -8.54
C HIS A 238 3.30 2.54 -7.31
N VAL A 239 3.78 3.76 -7.42
CA VAL A 239 4.58 4.44 -6.40
C VAL A 239 4.12 5.89 -6.20
N TYR A 240 4.33 6.39 -4.99
CA TYR A 240 4.15 7.78 -4.61
C TYR A 240 5.39 8.26 -3.85
N TRP A 241 6.03 9.33 -4.33
CA TRP A 241 7.32 9.81 -3.82
C TRP A 241 8.42 8.75 -3.85
N GLY A 242 8.40 7.87 -4.87
CA GLY A 242 9.36 6.77 -5.04
C GLY A 242 9.14 5.58 -4.10
N GLU A 243 8.14 5.63 -3.23
CA GLU A 243 7.80 4.57 -2.30
C GLU A 243 6.56 3.81 -2.75
N PRO A 244 6.47 2.50 -2.48
CA PRO A 244 5.32 1.70 -2.84
C PRO A 244 4.02 2.21 -2.20
N ILE A 245 2.95 2.30 -2.97
CA ILE A 245 1.60 2.61 -2.47
C ILE A 245 0.94 1.38 -1.86
N ALA A 246 1.29 0.22 -2.42
CA ALA A 246 0.79 -1.10 -2.06
C ALA A 246 1.59 -1.73 -0.91
N TRP A 247 2.16 -2.93 -1.13
CA TRP A 247 2.98 -3.59 -0.13
C TRP A 247 4.17 -2.72 0.29
N PRO A 248 4.33 -2.41 1.58
CA PRO A 248 5.22 -1.32 2.03
C PRO A 248 6.69 -1.50 1.72
N TRP A 249 7.12 -2.73 1.49
CA TRP A 249 8.53 -3.05 1.22
C TRP A 249 8.81 -3.34 -0.26
N GLY A 250 7.83 -3.07 -1.14
CA GLY A 250 7.97 -3.20 -2.59
C GLY A 250 7.88 -4.64 -3.08
N ASN A 251 8.64 -4.95 -4.12
CA ASN A 251 8.59 -6.20 -4.87
C ASN A 251 9.71 -7.19 -4.50
N ASP A 252 9.80 -8.32 -5.21
CA ASP A 252 10.85 -9.35 -5.15
C ASP A 252 11.14 -9.85 -3.72
N GLN A 253 10.11 -10.34 -3.04
CA GLN A 253 10.29 -10.79 -1.66
C GLN A 253 9.25 -11.80 -1.18
N ASP A 254 9.68 -12.55 -0.18
CA ASP A 254 8.86 -13.40 0.67
C ASP A 254 8.98 -12.95 2.12
N VAL A 255 7.86 -12.82 2.81
CA VAL A 255 7.82 -12.36 4.20
C VAL A 255 6.95 -13.29 5.03
N PHE A 256 7.54 -13.83 6.09
CA PHE A 256 6.83 -14.57 7.12
C PHE A 256 6.77 -13.70 8.37
N THR A 257 5.57 -13.41 8.84
CA THR A 257 5.33 -12.61 10.03
C THR A 257 4.59 -13.42 11.08
N ALA A 258 5.08 -13.38 12.32
CA ALA A 258 4.34 -13.83 13.49
C ALA A 258 4.13 -12.65 14.43
N HIS A 259 2.93 -12.48 14.99
CA HIS A 259 2.64 -11.37 15.88
C HIS A 259 1.82 -11.80 17.09
N LEU A 260 2.02 -11.05 18.19
CA LEU A 260 1.29 -11.21 19.44
C LEU A 260 0.96 -9.83 20.01
N LEU A 261 -0.31 -9.57 20.25
CA LEU A 261 -0.80 -8.37 20.90
C LEU A 261 -1.43 -8.75 22.23
N LEU A 262 -0.89 -8.20 23.32
CA LEU A 262 -1.39 -8.39 24.67
C LEU A 262 -1.99 -7.09 25.19
N GLU A 263 -3.12 -7.18 25.89
CA GLU A 263 -3.73 -6.09 26.64
C GLU A 263 -3.91 -6.53 28.11
N PRO A 264 -2.82 -6.53 28.92
CA PRO A 264 -2.91 -6.93 30.32
C PRO A 264 -3.79 -5.99 31.15
N ARG A 265 -3.89 -4.73 30.72
CA ARG A 265 -4.78 -3.71 31.30
C ARG A 265 -5.41 -2.88 30.16
N LYS A 266 -6.53 -2.22 30.43
CA LYS A 266 -7.24 -1.37 29.45
C LYS A 266 -6.40 -0.20 28.90
N ASN A 267 -5.37 0.18 29.62
CA ASN A 267 -4.48 1.30 29.28
C ASN A 267 -3.05 0.85 28.98
N LEU A 268 -2.82 -0.45 28.81
CA LEU A 268 -1.50 -1.00 28.52
C LEU A 268 -1.62 -2.07 27.43
N SER A 269 -0.96 -1.83 26.30
CA SER A 269 -0.82 -2.80 25.21
C SER A 269 0.66 -3.16 25.03
N LEU A 270 0.93 -4.43 24.82
CA LEU A 270 2.26 -4.97 24.51
C LEU A 270 2.18 -5.66 23.15
N MET A 271 3.05 -5.28 22.26
CA MET A 271 3.16 -5.86 20.92
C MET A 271 4.49 -6.59 20.77
N PHE A 272 4.44 -7.78 20.20
CA PHE A 272 5.61 -8.54 19.78
C PHE A 272 5.41 -9.01 18.35
N GLU A 273 6.43 -8.87 17.53
CA GLU A 273 6.39 -9.27 16.13
C GLU A 273 7.74 -9.86 15.75
N ALA A 274 7.71 -10.94 15.00
CA ALA A 274 8.88 -11.57 14.44
C ALA A 274 8.69 -11.73 12.93
N ASP A 275 9.63 -11.20 12.15
CA ASP A 275 9.62 -11.28 10.71
C ASP A 275 10.81 -12.07 10.19
N TYR A 276 10.58 -12.89 9.19
CA TYR A 276 11.64 -13.49 8.39
C TYR A 276 11.45 -13.09 6.93
N TRP A 277 12.37 -12.30 6.40
CA TRP A 277 12.36 -11.79 5.05
C TRP A 277 13.38 -12.45 4.17
N ILE A 278 12.96 -12.79 2.96
CA ILE A 278 13.80 -13.22 1.86
C ILE A 278 13.59 -12.18 0.75
N LYS A 279 14.51 -11.23 0.62
CA LYS A 279 14.45 -10.15 -0.37
C LYS A 279 15.42 -10.45 -1.50
N GLY A 280 14.92 -10.47 -2.75
CA GLY A 280 15.75 -10.55 -3.94
C GLY A 280 16.42 -9.22 -4.30
N ASN A 281 17.07 -9.18 -5.44
CA ASN A 281 17.74 -8.00 -5.96
C ASN A 281 16.81 -7.05 -6.72
N GLY A 282 15.56 -7.49 -7.00
CA GLY A 282 14.59 -6.73 -7.77
C GLY A 282 14.15 -5.45 -7.05
N THR A 283 14.05 -4.40 -7.82
CA THR A 283 13.58 -3.08 -7.40
C THR A 283 12.40 -2.63 -8.25
N LEU A 284 11.63 -1.67 -7.78
CA LEU A 284 10.52 -1.08 -8.55
C LEU A 284 11.01 -0.31 -9.79
N LYS A 285 12.33 -0.11 -9.93
CA LYS A 285 12.96 0.62 -11.03
C LYS A 285 13.44 -0.31 -12.14
N ASP A 286 13.50 -1.61 -11.90
CA ASP A 286 14.05 -2.57 -12.84
C ASP A 286 13.12 -2.71 -14.05
N GLU A 287 13.74 -2.75 -15.21
CA GLU A 287 13.09 -3.12 -16.45
C GLU A 287 13.10 -4.65 -16.60
N TRP A 288 12.02 -5.22 -17.13
CA TRP A 288 11.94 -6.66 -17.34
C TRP A 288 12.49 -7.14 -18.69
N TYR A 289 13.03 -6.23 -19.49
CA TYR A 289 13.80 -6.56 -20.67
C TYR A 289 15.29 -6.35 -20.38
N VAL A 290 16.07 -7.42 -20.47
CA VAL A 290 17.53 -7.38 -20.36
C VAL A 290 18.08 -7.71 -21.75
N ASP A 291 18.86 -6.79 -22.34
CA ASP A 291 19.43 -6.93 -23.69
C ASP A 291 18.38 -7.23 -24.78
N GLY A 292 17.17 -6.69 -24.64
CA GLY A 292 16.06 -6.90 -25.59
C GLY A 292 15.33 -8.23 -25.47
N LEU A 293 15.68 -9.03 -24.47
CA LEU A 293 15.00 -10.27 -24.12
C LEU A 293 14.28 -10.14 -22.77
N PRO A 294 13.10 -10.75 -22.62
CA PRO A 294 12.41 -10.76 -21.34
C PRO A 294 13.23 -11.51 -20.29
N ASP A 295 13.30 -10.96 -19.07
CA ASP A 295 13.88 -11.66 -17.93
C ASP A 295 12.89 -12.71 -17.39
N LEU A 296 12.99 -13.93 -17.91
CA LEU A 296 12.17 -15.07 -17.51
C LEU A 296 12.61 -15.68 -16.16
N ASP A 297 13.73 -15.23 -15.59
CA ASP A 297 14.21 -15.68 -14.27
C ASP A 297 13.27 -15.28 -13.10
N ASN A 298 12.23 -14.54 -13.42
CA ASN A 298 11.17 -14.18 -12.50
C ASN A 298 10.31 -15.37 -12.00
N ASP A 299 10.31 -16.48 -12.72
CA ASP A 299 9.53 -17.67 -12.35
C ASP A 299 10.17 -18.54 -11.26
N SER A 300 11.33 -18.13 -10.73
CA SER A 300 11.90 -18.82 -9.57
C SER A 300 11.01 -18.55 -8.35
N TYR A 301 10.49 -19.61 -7.76
CA TYR A 301 9.60 -19.59 -6.58
C TYR A 301 10.19 -18.83 -5.38
N TRP A 302 11.52 -18.68 -5.35
CA TRP A 302 12.26 -17.94 -4.34
C TRP A 302 13.14 -16.88 -4.99
N PRO A 303 13.25 -15.68 -4.42
CA PRO A 303 14.15 -14.65 -4.92
C PRO A 303 15.59 -15.17 -5.04
N ARG A 304 16.18 -15.06 -6.25
CA ARG A 304 17.57 -15.42 -6.47
C ARG A 304 18.51 -14.39 -5.83
N ASN A 305 19.69 -14.84 -5.38
CA ASN A 305 20.67 -13.97 -4.70
C ASN A 305 20.06 -13.18 -3.53
N SER A 306 19.21 -13.84 -2.77
CA SER A 306 18.37 -13.21 -1.76
C SER A 306 19.15 -12.80 -0.51
N LEU A 307 18.79 -11.63 0.00
CA LEU A 307 19.15 -11.15 1.32
C LEU A 307 18.16 -11.69 2.35
N LYS A 308 18.64 -12.43 3.32
CA LYS A 308 17.83 -12.97 4.41
C LYS A 308 17.94 -12.07 5.64
N THR A 309 16.82 -11.63 6.15
CA THR A 309 16.75 -10.80 7.35
C THR A 309 15.77 -11.40 8.33
N PHE A 310 16.21 -11.59 9.56
CA PHE A 310 15.32 -11.86 10.68
C PHE A 310 15.18 -10.58 11.51
N ALA A 311 13.97 -10.16 11.77
CA ALA A 311 13.69 -8.99 12.61
C ALA A 311 12.76 -9.37 13.75
N PHE A 312 13.02 -8.80 14.92
CA PHE A 312 12.15 -8.88 16.08
C PHE A 312 11.78 -7.45 16.51
N ILE A 313 10.50 -7.21 16.68
CA ILE A 313 9.97 -5.92 17.10
C ILE A 313 9.19 -6.14 18.39
N SER A 314 9.44 -5.32 19.38
CA SER A 314 8.61 -5.24 20.58
C SER A 314 8.14 -3.81 20.82
N GLY A 315 6.91 -3.67 21.24
CA GLY A 315 6.32 -2.37 21.49
C GLY A 315 5.52 -2.35 22.77
N VAL A 316 5.51 -1.20 23.42
CA VAL A 316 4.69 -0.90 24.59
C VAL A 316 3.92 0.37 24.31
N GLU A 317 2.62 0.29 24.40
CA GLU A 317 1.73 1.45 24.36
C GLU A 317 1.07 1.58 25.74
N TYR A 318 1.26 2.72 26.36
CA TYR A 318 0.71 3.03 27.68
C TYR A 318 -0.04 4.35 27.66
N GLN A 319 -1.31 4.32 28.09
CA GLN A 319 -2.17 5.48 28.19
C GLN A 319 -2.39 5.85 29.67
N PRO A 320 -1.48 6.64 30.29
CA PRO A 320 -1.63 7.06 31.68
C PRO A 320 -2.84 7.96 31.92
N LEU A 321 -3.19 8.75 30.90
CA LEU A 321 -4.31 9.69 30.91
C LEU A 321 -5.11 9.56 29.63
N LYS A 322 -6.40 9.88 29.64
CA LYS A 322 -7.26 9.75 28.45
C LYS A 322 -6.79 10.56 27.23
N TRP A 323 -5.99 11.58 27.45
CA TRP A 323 -5.48 12.48 26.44
C TRP A 323 -3.99 12.30 26.14
N LEU A 324 -3.31 11.40 26.84
CA LEU A 324 -1.88 11.14 26.66
C LEU A 324 -1.63 9.65 26.46
N THR A 325 -1.05 9.29 25.33
CA THR A 325 -0.55 7.95 25.06
C THR A 325 0.95 8.01 24.82
N THR A 326 1.70 7.13 25.44
CA THR A 326 3.15 6.96 25.28
C THR A 326 3.40 5.67 24.54
N VAL A 327 4.25 5.71 23.52
CA VAL A 327 4.62 4.54 22.72
C VAL A 327 6.12 4.39 22.71
N PHE A 328 6.59 3.19 23.03
CA PHE A 328 7.98 2.78 22.88
C PHE A 328 8.03 1.54 22.02
N SER A 329 8.93 1.51 21.06
CA SER A 329 9.21 0.32 20.27
C SER A 329 10.71 0.11 20.11
N TRP A 330 11.09 -1.15 20.15
CA TRP A 330 12.46 -1.60 19.88
C TRP A 330 12.43 -2.62 18.78
N LYS A 331 13.31 -2.43 17.80
CA LYS A 331 13.51 -3.34 16.67
C LYS A 331 14.94 -3.84 16.69
N ALA A 332 15.12 -5.14 16.70
CA ALA A 332 16.38 -5.80 16.43
C ALA A 332 16.28 -6.55 15.11
N SER A 333 17.28 -6.41 14.24
CA SER A 333 17.31 -7.17 13.00
C SER A 333 18.70 -7.78 12.78
N LEU A 334 18.72 -9.01 12.30
CA LEU A 334 19.92 -9.75 11.92
C LEU A 334 19.94 -9.91 10.40
N GLN A 335 20.88 -9.26 9.75
CA GLN A 335 21.06 -9.28 8.31
C GLN A 335 22.53 -9.62 8.01
N ASN A 336 22.80 -10.65 7.21
CA ASN A 336 24.16 -11.07 6.86
C ASN A 336 25.10 -11.19 8.09
N LYS A 337 24.64 -11.77 9.19
CA LYS A 337 25.36 -11.90 10.47
C LYS A 337 25.68 -10.57 11.17
N LYS A 338 25.17 -9.44 10.68
CA LYS A 338 25.26 -8.14 11.34
C LYS A 338 23.95 -7.85 12.07
N MET A 339 24.04 -7.44 13.32
CA MET A 339 22.89 -7.04 14.12
C MET A 339 22.71 -5.52 14.03
N HIS A 340 21.47 -5.09 13.79
CA HIS A 340 21.05 -3.70 13.83
C HIS A 340 19.97 -3.56 14.90
N ASN A 341 20.04 -2.48 15.66
CA ASN A 341 19.08 -2.18 16.72
C ASN A 341 18.59 -0.75 16.56
N ASP A 342 17.27 -0.58 16.56
CA ASP A 342 16.63 0.71 16.49
C ASP A 342 15.67 0.85 17.68
N LEU A 343 15.73 1.97 18.36
CA LEU A 343 14.83 2.33 19.46
C LEU A 343 14.02 3.56 19.05
N PHE A 344 12.70 3.44 19.11
CA PHE A 344 11.77 4.53 18.82
C PHE A 344 10.91 4.81 20.04
N GLY A 345 10.64 6.08 20.29
CA GLY A 345 9.69 6.50 21.31
C GLY A 345 9.00 7.79 20.87
N TYR A 346 7.69 7.86 21.08
CA TYR A 346 6.91 9.06 20.81
C TYR A 346 5.72 9.20 21.74
N PHE A 347 5.19 10.41 21.82
CA PHE A 347 4.00 10.73 22.57
C PHE A 347 2.89 11.15 21.64
N ILE A 348 1.69 10.63 21.88
CA ILE A 348 0.46 11.03 21.19
C ILE A 348 -0.37 11.84 22.19
N PHE A 349 -0.71 13.07 21.82
CA PHE A 349 -1.61 13.92 22.57
C PHE A 349 -2.96 13.97 21.84
N GLU A 350 -4.02 13.47 22.49
CA GLU A 350 -5.38 13.58 22.00
C GLU A 350 -6.05 14.80 22.60
N ILE A 351 -6.21 15.86 21.81
CA ILE A 351 -7.01 17.02 22.19
C ILE A 351 -8.43 16.73 21.74
N SER A 352 -9.29 16.29 22.67
CA SER A 352 -10.74 16.25 22.39
C SER A 352 -11.25 17.69 22.40
N ALA A 353 -11.75 18.15 21.23
CA ALA A 353 -12.47 19.41 21.16
C ALA A 353 -13.59 19.40 22.21
N LEU A 354 -13.58 20.37 23.08
CA LEU A 354 -14.68 20.65 24.02
C LEU A 354 -15.98 20.61 23.21
N LYS A 355 -16.89 19.70 23.57
CA LYS A 355 -18.28 19.79 23.14
C LYS A 355 -18.77 21.15 23.66
N LEU A 356 -18.84 22.13 22.78
CA LEU A 356 -19.68 23.29 23.00
C LEU A 356 -21.11 22.74 23.09
N GLN A 357 -21.57 22.50 24.30
CA GLN A 357 -22.99 22.32 24.58
C GLN A 357 -23.62 23.70 24.38
N ASN A 358 -24.35 23.84 23.27
CA ASN A 358 -25.43 24.82 23.15
C ASN A 358 -26.73 24.11 23.45
#